data_6ca85ff614678ebe5fce1e5346241a1e
#
_entry.id   6ca85ff614678ebe5fce1e5346241a1e
#
_cell.length_a   1.000
_cell.length_b   1.000
_cell.length_c   1.000
_cell.angle_alpha   90.00
_cell.angle_beta   90.00
_cell.angle_gamma   90.00
#
_symmetry.space_group_name_H-M   'P 1'
#
loop_
_entity.id
_entity.type
_entity.pdbx_description
1 polymer ?
#
loop_
_entity_poly.entity_id
_entity_poly.type
_entity_poly.pdbx_seq_one_letter_code
_entity_poly.pdbx_strand_id
1 'polypeptide(L)'
;MKEFKKLTLTIFLILWCSLIIILLINEIKNRINTDEKTNEPQQQTALKLDTYTLLKVIDWDTLKVKNNNEEINIRMIGLDAPEKSTTRYWYTECFWNEATNHLNEILSWITTIQVEQDPTQWETDKYWRLLWYVFLSWNNINQKMIEDGYWFEYTYNLPYKYQKEFKKAEKNARLNKLWLWDKNTCNWERREIKD
;
A
#
# COMPACT_ATOMS: atom_id res chain seq x y z
N MET A 1 -54.63 -25.47 -48.43
CA MET A 1 -53.66 -26.34 -47.69
C MET A 1 -52.25 -25.73 -47.56
N LYS A 2 -51.70 -25.04 -48.57
CA LYS A 2 -50.40 -24.36 -48.50
C LYS A 2 -50.40 -23.16 -47.56
N GLU A 3 -51.43 -22.37 -47.48
CA GLU A 3 -51.54 -21.19 -46.63
C GLU A 3 -51.64 -21.56 -45.13
N PHE A 4 -52.36 -22.64 -44.81
CA PHE A 4 -52.48 -23.12 -43.43
C PHE A 4 -51.12 -23.64 -42.88
N LYS A 5 -50.28 -24.27 -43.71
CA LYS A 5 -48.93 -24.70 -43.32
C LYS A 5 -47.97 -23.52 -43.09
N LYS A 6 -48.13 -22.42 -43.83
CA LYS A 6 -47.34 -21.19 -43.59
C LYS A 6 -47.69 -20.52 -42.27
N LEU A 7 -48.99 -20.42 -41.97
CA LEU A 7 -49.50 -19.83 -40.74
C LEU A 7 -49.03 -20.62 -39.51
N THR A 8 -49.09 -21.95 -39.56
CA THR A 8 -48.60 -22.79 -38.45
C THR A 8 -47.08 -22.68 -38.26
N LEU A 9 -46.29 -22.59 -39.32
CA LEU A 9 -44.86 -22.42 -39.26
C LEU A 9 -44.43 -21.05 -38.65
N THR A 10 -45.16 -19.98 -39.03
CA THR A 10 -44.90 -18.66 -38.44
C THR A 10 -45.26 -18.61 -36.96
N ILE A 11 -46.35 -19.24 -36.53
CA ILE A 11 -46.71 -19.31 -35.09
C ILE A 11 -45.65 -20.11 -34.31
N PHE A 12 -45.16 -21.23 -34.85
CA PHE A 12 -44.08 -22.00 -34.23
C PHE A 12 -42.76 -21.18 -34.09
N LEU A 13 -42.39 -20.43 -35.13
CA LEU A 13 -41.22 -19.56 -35.07
C LEU A 13 -41.35 -18.46 -34.02
N ILE A 14 -42.52 -17.83 -33.90
CA ILE A 14 -42.77 -16.79 -32.89
C ILE A 14 -42.69 -17.37 -31.48
N LEU A 15 -43.30 -18.52 -31.23
CA LEU A 15 -43.25 -19.22 -29.95
C LEU A 15 -41.81 -19.65 -29.58
N TRP A 16 -41.03 -20.08 -30.55
CA TRP A 16 -39.64 -20.50 -30.32
C TRP A 16 -38.74 -19.30 -30.03
N CYS A 17 -38.88 -18.20 -30.75
CA CYS A 17 -38.18 -16.95 -30.48
C CYS A 17 -38.54 -16.40 -29.09
N SER A 18 -39.80 -16.44 -28.67
CA SER A 18 -40.21 -16.01 -27.33
C SER A 18 -39.61 -16.87 -26.24
N LEU A 19 -39.50 -18.18 -26.44
CA LEU A 19 -38.87 -19.10 -25.51
C LEU A 19 -37.36 -18.80 -25.34
N ILE A 20 -36.67 -18.52 -26.44
CA ILE A 20 -35.25 -18.18 -26.45
C ILE A 20 -35.04 -16.85 -25.67
N ILE A 21 -35.89 -15.85 -25.89
CA ILE A 21 -35.81 -14.56 -25.20
C ILE A 21 -36.00 -14.75 -23.69
N ILE A 22 -36.96 -15.59 -23.28
CA ILE A 22 -37.20 -15.89 -21.84
C ILE A 22 -35.97 -16.56 -21.22
N LEU A 23 -35.35 -17.52 -21.94
CA LEU A 23 -34.13 -18.20 -21.45
C LEU A 23 -32.96 -17.19 -21.30
N LEU A 24 -32.76 -16.30 -22.27
CA LEU A 24 -31.73 -15.27 -22.21
C LEU A 24 -31.96 -14.30 -21.06
N ILE A 25 -33.22 -13.88 -20.82
CA ILE A 25 -33.56 -13.02 -19.71
C ILE A 25 -33.27 -13.72 -18.37
N ASN A 26 -33.58 -14.99 -18.23
CA ASN A 26 -33.28 -15.77 -17.03
C ASN A 26 -31.76 -15.93 -16.81
N GLU A 27 -30.98 -16.15 -17.88
CA GLU A 27 -29.54 -16.22 -17.76
C GLU A 27 -28.91 -14.86 -17.34
N ILE A 28 -29.40 -13.76 -17.89
CA ILE A 28 -28.99 -12.40 -17.49
C ILE A 28 -29.36 -12.15 -16.03
N LYS A 29 -30.58 -12.53 -15.63
CA LYS A 29 -31.05 -12.35 -14.26
C LYS A 29 -30.23 -13.19 -13.27
N ASN A 30 -29.84 -14.40 -13.64
CA ASN A 30 -28.96 -15.25 -12.82
C ASN A 30 -27.54 -14.67 -12.72
N ARG A 31 -27.01 -14.09 -13.78
CA ARG A 31 -25.69 -13.41 -13.75
C ARG A 31 -25.74 -12.18 -12.85
N ILE A 32 -26.79 -11.35 -12.95
CA ILE A 32 -26.96 -10.17 -12.07
C ILE A 32 -27.07 -10.59 -10.61
N ASN A 33 -27.83 -11.64 -10.30
CA ASN A 33 -27.98 -12.15 -8.93
C ASN A 33 -26.70 -12.83 -8.38
N THR A 34 -25.82 -13.36 -9.25
CA THR A 34 -24.51 -13.87 -8.83
C THR A 34 -23.53 -12.71 -8.57
N ASP A 35 -23.60 -11.65 -9.34
CA ASP A 35 -22.78 -10.44 -9.11
C ASP A 35 -23.23 -9.66 -7.86
N GLU A 36 -24.52 -9.68 -7.52
CA GLU A 36 -25.02 -9.10 -6.28
C GLU A 36 -24.63 -9.90 -5.01
N LYS A 37 -24.49 -11.22 -5.13
CA LYS A 37 -24.06 -12.07 -4.01
C LYS A 37 -22.56 -11.97 -3.71
N THR A 38 -21.75 -11.50 -4.67
CA THR A 38 -20.32 -11.22 -4.45
C THR A 38 -20.07 -9.82 -3.92
N ASN A 39 -21.09 -8.96 -3.87
CA ASN A 39 -21.07 -7.64 -3.27
C ASN A 39 -21.77 -7.60 -1.90
N GLU A 40 -21.66 -8.65 -1.08
CA GLU A 40 -21.75 -8.39 0.36
C GLU A 40 -20.68 -7.34 0.67
N PRO A 41 -21.03 -6.21 1.31
CA PRO A 41 -20.01 -5.27 1.78
C PRO A 41 -19.13 -6.11 2.69
N GLN A 42 -17.91 -6.44 2.21
CA GLN A 42 -16.86 -6.84 3.12
C GLN A 42 -16.90 -5.75 4.18
N GLN A 43 -17.31 -6.14 5.37
CA GLN A 43 -17.25 -5.28 6.53
C GLN A 43 -15.80 -4.80 6.55
N GLN A 44 -15.58 -3.62 5.96
CA GLN A 44 -14.30 -2.94 6.08
C GLN A 44 -14.13 -2.81 7.58
N THR A 45 -13.36 -3.73 8.14
CA THR A 45 -12.88 -3.59 9.50
C THR A 45 -12.27 -2.21 9.51
N ALA A 46 -12.99 -1.26 10.13
CA ALA A 46 -12.56 0.13 10.18
C ALA A 46 -11.12 0.11 10.67
N LEU A 47 -10.21 0.66 9.87
CA LEU A 47 -8.80 0.70 10.18
C LEU A 47 -8.67 1.30 11.58
N LYS A 48 -8.29 0.50 12.56
CA LYS A 48 -8.13 0.97 13.94
C LYS A 48 -6.77 1.67 14.00
N LEU A 49 -6.82 2.99 13.85
CA LEU A 49 -5.65 3.84 13.99
C LEU A 49 -5.65 4.47 15.38
N ASP A 50 -4.57 4.28 16.11
CA ASP A 50 -4.33 4.97 17.38
C ASP A 50 -3.61 6.30 17.09
N THR A 51 -3.95 7.36 17.87
CA THR A 51 -3.39 8.69 17.66
C THR A 51 -2.32 9.01 18.72
N TYR A 52 -1.18 9.51 18.24
CA TYR A 52 -0.02 9.87 19.07
C TYR A 52 0.44 11.29 18.77
N THR A 53 0.98 11.98 19.77
CA THR A 53 1.67 13.25 19.58
C THR A 53 3.06 12.98 19.00
N LEU A 54 3.36 13.56 17.85
CA LEU A 54 4.70 13.50 17.25
C LEU A 54 5.61 14.49 18.01
N LEU A 55 6.72 13.99 18.56
CA LEU A 55 7.71 14.81 19.22
C LEU A 55 8.84 15.20 18.26
N LYS A 56 9.39 14.22 17.52
CA LYS A 56 10.44 14.47 16.52
C LYS A 56 10.67 13.26 15.62
N VAL A 57 11.26 13.51 14.48
CA VAL A 57 11.96 12.52 13.65
C VAL A 57 13.33 12.29 14.30
N ILE A 58 13.67 11.05 14.66
CA ILE A 58 14.98 10.68 15.22
C ILE A 58 15.97 10.47 14.07
N ASP A 59 15.56 9.65 13.12
CA ASP A 59 16.28 9.37 11.89
C ASP A 59 15.29 9.01 10.76
N TRP A 60 15.79 8.55 9.64
CA TRP A 60 15.02 8.31 8.42
C TRP A 60 13.87 7.30 8.55
N ASP A 61 13.81 6.48 9.58
CA ASP A 61 12.78 5.46 9.77
C ASP A 61 12.28 5.37 11.20
N THR A 62 12.75 6.26 12.08
CA THR A 62 12.44 6.23 13.50
C THR A 62 11.85 7.56 13.96
N LEU A 63 10.66 7.47 14.53
CA LEU A 63 9.96 8.61 15.11
C LEU A 63 9.93 8.49 16.64
N LYS A 64 10.05 9.63 17.32
CA LYS A 64 9.70 9.73 18.75
C LYS A 64 8.31 10.32 18.86
N VAL A 65 7.45 9.61 19.57
CA VAL A 65 6.06 10.00 19.81
C VAL A 65 5.72 9.96 21.30
N LYS A 66 4.58 10.53 21.66
CA LYS A 66 4.06 10.53 23.02
C LYS A 66 2.60 10.12 23.04
N ASN A 67 2.25 9.24 23.96
CA ASN A 67 0.88 8.92 24.32
C ASN A 67 0.71 9.05 25.83
N ASN A 68 -0.29 9.79 26.25
CA ASN A 68 -0.56 10.15 27.66
C ASN A 68 0.64 10.70 28.39
N ASN A 69 1.61 10.27 28.86
CA ASN A 69 2.84 10.80 29.43
C ASN A 69 4.06 9.92 29.10
N GLU A 70 3.85 8.88 28.28
CA GLU A 70 4.90 7.95 27.89
C GLU A 70 5.49 8.34 26.54
N GLU A 71 6.81 8.46 26.48
CA GLU A 71 7.54 8.63 25.22
C GLU A 71 7.92 7.27 24.63
N ILE A 72 7.65 7.10 23.37
CA ILE A 72 7.79 5.83 22.65
C ILE A 72 8.55 6.08 21.34
N ASN A 73 9.41 5.15 20.97
CA ASN A 73 10.06 5.16 19.67
C ASN A 73 9.35 4.19 18.72
N ILE A 74 8.99 4.66 17.54
CA ILE A 74 8.40 3.87 16.45
C ILE A 74 9.46 3.65 15.39
N ARG A 75 9.72 2.41 15.02
CA ARG A 75 10.43 2.02 13.81
C ARG A 75 9.40 1.75 12.71
N MET A 76 9.43 2.54 11.68
CA MET A 76 8.55 2.36 10.53
C MET A 76 8.93 1.07 9.78
N ILE A 77 7.96 0.20 9.50
CA ILE A 77 8.18 -1.14 8.95
C ILE A 77 7.82 -1.27 7.46
N GLY A 78 8.25 -2.39 6.87
CA GLY A 78 8.02 -2.68 5.46
C GLY A 78 8.96 -1.92 4.51
N LEU A 79 10.00 -1.30 5.06
CA LEU A 79 10.94 -0.46 4.32
C LEU A 79 12.37 -0.62 4.83
N ASP A 80 13.29 -0.27 3.97
CA ASP A 80 14.70 -0.11 4.28
C ASP A 80 15.16 1.25 3.72
N ALA A 81 15.71 2.07 4.56
CA ALA A 81 16.16 3.40 4.22
C ALA A 81 17.69 3.44 4.10
N PRO A 82 18.26 4.39 3.33
CA PRO A 82 19.71 4.58 3.29
C PRO A 82 20.29 4.84 4.67
N GLU A 83 21.39 4.21 5.01
CA GLU A 83 22.00 4.22 6.32
C GLU A 83 23.11 5.27 6.45
N LYS A 84 23.18 5.92 7.59
CA LYS A 84 24.32 6.77 7.94
C LYS A 84 25.50 5.89 8.32
N SER A 85 26.71 6.37 8.04
CA SER A 85 27.95 5.74 8.52
C SER A 85 27.89 5.45 10.03
N THR A 86 28.09 4.19 10.36
CA THR A 86 28.10 3.67 11.73
C THR A 86 29.33 2.77 11.92
N THR A 87 29.51 2.24 13.14
CA THR A 87 30.55 1.20 13.37
C THR A 87 30.36 -0.04 12.51
N ARG A 88 29.16 -0.27 11.98
CA ARG A 88 28.83 -1.38 11.08
C ARG A 88 29.12 -1.07 9.62
N TYR A 89 28.89 0.19 9.20
CA TYR A 89 29.11 0.67 7.84
C TYR A 89 30.11 1.81 7.85
N TRP A 90 31.22 1.64 7.14
CA TRP A 90 32.32 2.63 7.05
C TRP A 90 31.99 3.83 6.15
N TYR A 91 30.81 3.86 5.54
CA TYR A 91 30.35 4.89 4.60
C TYR A 91 28.91 5.24 4.89
N THR A 92 28.52 6.45 4.54
CA THR A 92 27.12 6.87 4.47
C THR A 92 26.54 6.38 3.16
N GLU A 93 25.37 5.77 3.22
CA GLU A 93 24.67 5.35 2.01
C GLU A 93 24.18 6.54 1.20
N CYS A 94 24.15 6.39 -0.11
CA CYS A 94 23.65 7.38 -1.04
C CYS A 94 22.20 7.74 -0.67
N PHE A 95 21.86 9.03 -0.73
CA PHE A 95 20.53 9.58 -0.47
C PHE A 95 20.08 9.58 1.00
N TRP A 96 20.98 9.34 1.94
CA TRP A 96 20.63 9.34 3.37
C TRP A 96 20.11 10.70 3.86
N ASN A 97 20.78 11.80 3.50
CA ASN A 97 20.36 13.15 3.90
C ASN A 97 19.02 13.52 3.27
N GLU A 98 18.87 13.24 1.99
CA GLU A 98 17.68 13.56 1.21
C GLU A 98 16.46 12.80 1.74
N ALA A 99 16.60 11.52 2.07
CA ALA A 99 15.53 10.72 2.66
C ALA A 99 15.12 11.26 4.04
N THR A 100 16.10 11.62 4.89
CA THR A 100 15.81 12.23 6.20
C THR A 100 15.11 13.57 6.05
N ASN A 101 15.58 14.42 5.14
CA ASN A 101 14.98 15.74 4.89
C ASN A 101 13.56 15.60 4.35
N HIS A 102 13.31 14.69 3.43
CA HIS A 102 11.98 14.48 2.86
C HIS A 102 10.98 14.00 3.93
N LEU A 103 11.37 13.07 4.81
CA LEU A 103 10.52 12.66 5.93
C LEU A 103 10.23 13.84 6.86
N ASN A 104 11.24 14.67 7.17
CA ASN A 104 11.05 15.88 7.98
C ASN A 104 10.12 16.90 7.28
N GLU A 105 10.19 17.05 5.97
CA GLU A 105 9.29 17.91 5.19
C GLU A 105 7.85 17.43 5.26
N ILE A 106 7.62 16.12 5.05
CA ILE A 106 6.28 15.50 5.14
C ILE A 106 5.68 15.70 6.53
N LEU A 107 6.50 15.58 7.58
CA LEU A 107 6.07 15.67 8.97
C LEU A 107 6.20 17.09 9.53
N SER A 108 6.65 18.08 8.73
CA SER A 108 6.74 19.47 9.16
C SER A 108 5.35 19.99 9.57
N TRP A 109 5.31 20.72 10.69
CA TRP A 109 4.06 21.27 11.24
C TRP A 109 3.02 20.23 11.70
N ILE A 110 3.34 18.94 11.64
CA ILE A 110 2.48 17.87 12.14
C ILE A 110 2.72 17.69 13.64
N THR A 111 1.65 17.85 14.41
CA THR A 111 1.68 17.65 15.86
C THR A 111 1.18 16.28 16.28
N THR A 112 0.36 15.64 15.45
CA THR A 112 -0.23 14.33 15.72
C THR A 112 -0.16 13.42 14.51
N ILE A 113 0.16 12.18 14.77
CA ILE A 113 0.14 11.11 13.75
C ILE A 113 -0.82 10.01 14.17
N GLN A 114 -1.26 9.23 13.22
CA GLN A 114 -1.98 8.01 13.45
C GLN A 114 -1.05 6.82 13.19
N VAL A 115 -1.23 5.75 13.93
CA VAL A 115 -0.37 4.57 13.82
C VAL A 115 -1.19 3.30 13.78
N GLU A 116 -0.62 2.28 13.14
CA GLU A 116 -1.22 0.95 13.06
C GLU A 116 -0.17 -0.11 13.34
N GLN A 117 -0.50 -1.04 14.22
CA GLN A 117 0.27 -2.25 14.47
C GLN A 117 -0.02 -3.29 13.38
N ASP A 118 0.99 -3.99 12.92
CA ASP A 118 0.81 -5.15 12.05
C ASP A 118 0.76 -6.43 12.90
N PRO A 119 -0.38 -7.12 12.97
CA PRO A 119 -0.50 -8.32 13.78
C PRO A 119 0.32 -9.51 13.22
N THR A 120 0.86 -9.40 12.00
CA THR A 120 1.73 -10.42 11.38
C THR A 120 3.20 -10.22 11.72
N GLN A 121 3.54 -9.08 12.32
CA GLN A 121 4.90 -8.72 12.69
C GLN A 121 5.08 -8.75 14.20
N TRP A 122 6.33 -8.77 14.65
CA TRP A 122 6.62 -8.58 16.07
C TRP A 122 6.19 -7.19 16.52
N GLU A 123 5.82 -7.07 17.80
CA GLU A 123 5.42 -5.79 18.37
C GLU A 123 6.59 -4.80 18.45
N THR A 124 7.78 -5.30 18.81
CA THR A 124 9.00 -4.50 18.96
C THR A 124 10.20 -5.15 18.30
N ASP A 125 11.19 -4.33 17.99
CA ASP A 125 12.51 -4.81 17.61
C ASP A 125 13.41 -5.07 18.84
N LYS A 126 14.66 -5.49 18.59
CA LYS A 126 15.67 -5.73 19.63
C LYS A 126 16.11 -4.48 20.40
N TYR A 127 15.72 -3.31 19.96
CA TYR A 127 15.98 -2.02 20.61
C TYR A 127 14.73 -1.44 21.30
N TRP A 128 13.66 -2.24 21.42
CA TRP A 128 12.38 -1.88 22.04
C TRP A 128 11.63 -0.76 21.29
N ARG A 129 11.89 -0.58 19.98
CA ARG A 129 11.11 0.31 19.16
C ARG A 129 9.87 -0.44 18.67
N LEU A 130 8.70 0.21 18.70
CA LEU A 130 7.46 -0.36 18.18
C LEU A 130 7.51 -0.44 16.66
N LEU A 131 7.13 -1.58 16.10
CA LEU A 131 7.17 -1.88 14.66
C LEU A 131 5.83 -1.56 14.02
N TRP A 132 5.63 -0.32 13.62
CA TRP A 132 4.33 0.19 13.20
C TRP A 132 4.34 0.90 11.85
N TYR A 133 3.14 1.02 11.26
CA TYR A 133 2.87 1.93 10.16
C TYR A 133 2.44 3.29 10.69
N VAL A 134 2.83 4.33 9.98
CA VAL A 134 2.53 5.73 10.30
C VAL A 134 1.61 6.32 9.25
N PHE A 135 0.58 7.03 9.70
CA PHE A 135 -0.41 7.65 8.84
C PHE A 135 -0.57 9.14 9.16
N LEU A 136 -0.77 9.92 8.11
CA LEU A 136 -1.31 11.27 8.16
C LEU A 136 -2.68 11.26 7.49
N SER A 137 -3.72 11.44 8.28
CA SER A 137 -5.09 11.20 7.84
C SER A 137 -5.24 9.75 7.34
N TRP A 138 -5.39 9.54 6.04
CA TRP A 138 -5.50 8.21 5.45
C TRP A 138 -4.26 7.80 4.64
N ASN A 139 -3.25 8.66 4.58
CA ASN A 139 -2.04 8.42 3.81
C ASN A 139 -1.02 7.63 4.64
N ASN A 140 -0.66 6.44 4.19
CA ASN A 140 0.41 5.64 4.76
C ASN A 140 1.76 6.27 4.40
N ILE A 141 2.46 6.83 5.39
CA ILE A 141 3.74 7.54 5.19
C ILE A 141 4.86 6.57 4.85
N ASN A 142 4.82 5.33 5.38
CA ASN A 142 5.77 4.29 5.01
C ASN A 142 5.72 4.04 3.48
N GLN A 143 4.51 3.88 2.94
CA GLN A 143 4.29 3.71 1.49
C GLN A 143 4.70 4.95 0.70
N LYS A 144 4.34 6.14 1.18
CA LYS A 144 4.64 7.41 0.53
C LYS A 144 6.13 7.61 0.29
N MET A 145 6.97 7.31 1.27
CA MET A 145 8.42 7.43 1.16
C MET A 145 9.01 6.47 0.11
N ILE A 146 8.44 5.26 -0.02
CA ILE A 146 8.82 4.30 -1.07
C ILE A 146 8.34 4.79 -2.44
N GLU A 147 7.09 5.27 -2.53
CA GLU A 147 6.48 5.75 -3.76
C GLU A 147 7.20 6.98 -4.32
N ASP A 148 7.66 7.86 -3.45
CA ASP A 148 8.45 9.02 -3.81
C ASP A 148 9.91 8.67 -4.18
N GLY A 149 10.35 7.43 -3.97
CA GLY A 149 11.68 6.95 -4.34
C GLY A 149 12.78 7.27 -3.34
N TYR A 150 12.44 7.52 -2.07
CA TYR A 150 13.40 7.80 -1.01
C TYR A 150 13.76 6.58 -0.16
N TRP A 151 12.94 5.52 -0.20
CA TRP A 151 13.15 4.27 0.52
C TRP A 151 12.97 3.07 -0.39
N PHE A 152 13.57 1.94 0.03
CA PHE A 152 13.38 0.63 -0.58
C PHE A 152 12.24 -0.11 0.12
N GLU A 153 11.45 -0.92 -0.61
CA GLU A 153 10.63 -1.93 0.04
C GLU A 153 11.53 -3.00 0.67
N TYR A 154 11.20 -3.41 1.88
CA TYR A 154 11.94 -4.44 2.57
C TYR A 154 11.06 -5.36 3.40
N THR A 155 11.16 -6.66 3.10
CA THR A 155 10.52 -7.73 3.85
C THR A 155 11.56 -8.40 4.73
N TYR A 156 11.48 -8.20 6.06
CA TYR A 156 12.49 -8.73 6.98
C TYR A 156 12.40 -10.26 7.12
N ASN A 157 11.31 -10.81 7.64
CA ASN A 157 11.13 -12.26 7.82
C ASN A 157 9.85 -12.76 7.17
N LEU A 158 8.72 -12.18 7.54
CA LEU A 158 7.38 -12.59 7.12
C LEU A 158 6.75 -11.53 6.24
N PRO A 159 5.85 -11.92 5.33
CA PRO A 159 5.01 -10.95 4.63
C PRO A 159 4.28 -10.07 5.64
N TYR A 160 4.20 -8.80 5.37
CA TYR A 160 3.52 -7.81 6.19
C TYR A 160 2.27 -7.29 5.49
N LYS A 161 1.39 -6.63 6.23
CA LYS A 161 0.04 -6.24 5.78
C LYS A 161 0.02 -5.49 4.44
N TYR A 162 0.88 -4.50 4.27
CA TYR A 162 0.91 -3.63 3.08
C TYR A 162 1.99 -4.02 2.05
N GLN A 163 2.52 -5.25 2.10
CA GLN A 163 3.63 -5.68 1.25
C GLN A 163 3.35 -5.53 -0.25
N LYS A 164 2.14 -5.86 -0.68
CA LYS A 164 1.76 -5.78 -2.11
C LYS A 164 1.76 -4.33 -2.60
N GLU A 165 1.22 -3.44 -1.78
CA GLU A 165 1.13 -2.01 -2.03
C GLU A 165 2.54 -1.40 -2.07
N PHE A 166 3.40 -1.74 -1.12
CA PHE A 166 4.78 -1.24 -1.04
C PHE A 166 5.63 -1.74 -2.21
N LYS A 167 5.53 -3.01 -2.59
CA LYS A 167 6.18 -3.54 -3.80
C LYS A 167 5.71 -2.86 -5.07
N LYS A 168 4.43 -2.52 -5.15
CA LYS A 168 3.88 -1.76 -6.28
C LYS A 168 4.41 -0.32 -6.29
N ALA A 169 4.47 0.33 -5.12
CA ALA A 169 5.02 1.67 -4.96
C ALA A 169 6.49 1.72 -5.41
N GLU A 170 7.32 0.80 -4.93
CA GLU A 170 8.72 0.68 -5.36
C GLU A 170 8.86 0.44 -6.87
N LYS A 171 8.07 -0.49 -7.42
CA LYS A 171 8.08 -0.73 -8.87
C LYS A 171 7.77 0.53 -9.66
N ASN A 172 6.82 1.33 -9.22
CA ASN A 172 6.48 2.59 -9.86
C ASN A 172 7.61 3.62 -9.73
N ALA A 173 8.21 3.77 -8.55
CA ALA A 173 9.37 4.64 -8.33
C ALA A 173 10.53 4.28 -9.26
N ARG A 174 10.83 2.99 -9.41
CA ARG A 174 11.86 2.45 -10.33
C ARG A 174 11.56 2.78 -11.79
N LEU A 175 10.32 2.54 -12.24
CA LEU A 175 9.91 2.79 -13.63
C LEU A 175 10.00 4.28 -13.99
N ASN A 176 9.68 5.14 -13.03
CA ASN A 176 9.75 6.60 -13.19
C ASN A 176 11.14 7.17 -12.87
N LYS A 177 12.10 6.34 -12.49
CA LYS A 177 13.47 6.72 -12.13
C LYS A 177 13.51 7.83 -11.08
N LEU A 178 12.70 7.70 -10.03
CA LEU A 178 12.62 8.69 -8.97
C LEU A 178 13.82 8.54 -8.03
N TRP A 179 14.53 9.60 -7.78
CA TRP A 179 15.60 9.77 -6.78
C TRP A 179 16.59 8.60 -6.64
N LEU A 180 16.39 7.65 -5.70
CA LEU A 180 17.24 6.47 -5.53
C LEU A 180 17.40 5.64 -6.80
N TRP A 181 16.44 5.73 -7.71
CA TRP A 181 16.36 4.95 -8.93
C TRP A 181 16.87 5.71 -10.16
N ASP A 182 17.19 7.01 -10.05
CA ASP A 182 17.77 7.78 -11.14
C ASP A 182 19.27 7.51 -11.23
N LYS A 183 19.78 7.30 -12.46
CA LYS A 183 21.18 7.05 -12.75
C LYS A 183 22.10 8.21 -12.39
N ASN A 184 21.58 9.43 -12.33
CA ASN A 184 22.32 10.63 -11.98
C ASN A 184 22.34 10.92 -10.47
N THR A 185 21.64 10.10 -9.68
CA THR A 185 21.65 10.15 -8.21
C THR A 185 22.37 8.94 -7.67
N CYS A 186 21.63 7.91 -7.20
CA CYS A 186 22.20 6.72 -6.62
C CYS A 186 22.23 5.51 -7.56
N ASN A 187 21.49 5.55 -8.68
CA ASN A 187 21.36 4.42 -9.60
C ASN A 187 21.08 3.09 -8.89
N TRP A 188 20.19 3.11 -7.87
CA TRP A 188 19.88 2.02 -6.93
C TRP A 188 21.07 1.46 -6.14
N GLU A 189 22.27 2.04 -6.30
CA GLU A 189 23.43 1.64 -5.53
C GLU A 189 23.39 2.30 -4.15
N ARG A 190 23.64 1.49 -3.10
CA ARG A 190 23.65 2.00 -1.73
C ARG A 190 24.91 2.80 -1.40
N ARG A 191 25.99 2.62 -2.14
CA ARG A 191 27.23 3.36 -1.95
C ARG A 191 27.25 4.61 -2.79
N GLU A 192 27.69 5.72 -2.21
CA GLU A 192 28.07 6.87 -3.03
C GLU A 192 29.13 6.44 -4.05
N ILE A 193 28.83 6.67 -5.33
CA ILE A 193 29.84 6.59 -6.38
C ILE A 193 30.75 7.78 -6.15
N LYS A 194 31.96 7.53 -5.62
CA LYS A 194 32.99 8.55 -5.60
C LYS A 194 33.64 8.53 -6.98
N ASP A 195 33.44 9.63 -7.74
CA ASP A 195 34.17 9.92 -8.96
C ASP A 195 35.69 10.00 -8.69
#